data_3b40a18a84128118657fab8376a5fbca
#
_entry.id   3b40a18a84128118657fab8376a5fbca
#
_cell.length_a   1.000
_cell.length_b   1.000
_cell.length_c   1.000
_cell.angle_alpha   90.00
_cell.angle_beta   90.00
_cell.angle_gamma   90.00
#
_symmetry.space_group_name_H-M   'P 1'
#
loop_
_entity.id
_entity.type
_entity.pdbx_description
1 polymer ?
#
loop_
_entity_poly.entity_id
_entity_poly.type
_entity_poly.pdbx_seq_one_letter_code
_entity_poly.pdbx_strand_id
1 'polypeptide(L)'
;MNIYFDLDGTLADFYSVDNWLQKILENDSSPYREARPLQNFSYLAKLIHKCQEKGIEFSIISWGSKNSTENFLSAVADEKRKWLKTHLPSVNFSQIIVVPYGTPKENYKNSYFDILFDDEQTNRKNWKSGAFEPQYIIPILKILAR
;
A
#
# COMPACT_ATOMS: atom_id res chain seq x y z
N MET A 1 -10.52 10.99 9.23
CA MET A 1 -10.54 9.73 8.48
C MET A 1 -9.23 9.59 7.74
N ASN A 2 -8.60 8.46 7.86
CA ASN A 2 -7.39 8.11 7.12
C ASN A 2 -7.67 6.89 6.22
N ILE A 3 -7.17 6.94 5.00
CA ILE A 3 -7.27 5.84 4.04
C ILE A 3 -5.88 5.20 3.92
N TYR A 4 -5.81 3.93 4.25
CA TYR A 4 -4.60 3.13 4.18
C TYR A 4 -4.62 2.28 2.92
N PHE A 5 -3.52 2.30 2.19
CA PHE A 5 -3.27 1.37 1.10
C PHE A 5 -2.21 0.36 1.51
N ASP A 6 -2.48 -0.92 1.32
CA ASP A 6 -1.43 -1.90 1.14
C ASP A 6 -0.70 -1.63 -0.18
N LEU A 7 0.48 -2.19 -0.35
CA LEU A 7 1.28 -1.93 -1.54
C LEU A 7 1.32 -3.12 -2.50
N ASP A 8 1.91 -4.24 -2.09
CA ASP A 8 2.08 -5.40 -2.97
C ASP A 8 0.74 -6.09 -3.25
N GLY A 9 0.35 -6.18 -4.52
CA GLY A 9 -0.94 -6.72 -4.93
C GLY A 9 -2.11 -5.75 -4.81
N THR A 10 -1.88 -4.54 -4.29
CA THR A 10 -2.91 -3.51 -4.11
C THR A 10 -2.65 -2.29 -5.00
N LEU A 11 -1.53 -1.60 -4.83
CA LEU A 11 -1.08 -0.52 -5.71
C LEU A 11 -0.01 -0.98 -6.69
N ALA A 12 0.85 -1.89 -6.26
CA ALA A 12 1.98 -2.39 -7.02
C ALA A 12 1.74 -3.84 -7.47
N ASP A 13 1.96 -4.11 -8.74
CA ASP A 13 1.86 -5.44 -9.35
C ASP A 13 3.13 -6.25 -9.08
N PHE A 14 3.39 -6.49 -7.80
CA PHE A 14 4.58 -7.17 -7.32
C PHE A 14 4.65 -8.62 -7.80
N TYR A 15 3.53 -9.32 -7.76
CA TYR A 15 3.48 -10.75 -8.06
C TYR A 15 3.62 -11.07 -9.54
N SER A 16 3.56 -10.07 -10.42
CA SER A 16 3.84 -10.20 -11.85
C SER A 16 5.30 -9.94 -12.22
N VAL A 17 6.14 -9.57 -11.25
CA VAL A 17 7.58 -9.39 -11.48
C VAL A 17 8.22 -10.77 -11.69
N ASP A 18 8.98 -10.92 -12.78
CA ASP A 18 9.65 -12.17 -13.10
C ASP A 18 10.59 -12.60 -11.97
N ASN A 19 10.46 -13.86 -11.55
CA ASN A 19 11.31 -14.48 -10.51
C ASN A 19 11.28 -13.73 -9.16
N TRP A 20 10.18 -13.06 -8.84
CA TRP A 20 10.08 -12.28 -7.58
C TRP A 20 10.37 -13.13 -6.34
N LEU A 21 9.84 -14.36 -6.29
CA LEU A 21 10.03 -15.25 -5.13
C LEU A 21 11.48 -15.67 -4.99
N GLN A 22 12.11 -16.09 -6.10
CA GLN A 22 13.52 -16.49 -6.12
C GLN A 22 14.42 -15.34 -5.68
N LYS A 23 14.18 -14.13 -6.19
CA LYS A 23 14.94 -12.94 -5.81
C LYS A 23 14.79 -12.61 -4.32
N ILE A 24 13.58 -12.67 -3.78
CA ILE A 24 13.34 -12.44 -2.36
C ILE A 24 14.08 -13.48 -1.50
N LEU A 25 14.06 -14.75 -1.89
CA LEU A 25 14.78 -15.82 -1.19
C LEU A 25 16.31 -15.60 -1.21
N GLU A 26 16.82 -14.89 -2.20
CA GLU A 26 18.23 -14.50 -2.33
C GLU A 26 18.56 -13.14 -1.70
N ASN A 27 17.64 -12.55 -0.95
CA ASN A 27 17.76 -11.21 -0.37
C ASN A 27 17.98 -10.11 -1.42
N ASP A 28 17.37 -10.26 -2.59
CA ASP A 28 17.36 -9.26 -3.65
C ASP A 28 16.04 -8.47 -3.58
N SER A 29 16.12 -7.18 -3.26
CA SER A 29 14.96 -6.30 -3.10
C SER A 29 14.47 -5.69 -4.43
N SER A 30 15.12 -6.00 -5.56
CA SER A 30 14.79 -5.40 -6.85
C SER A 30 13.35 -5.59 -7.32
N PRO A 31 12.64 -6.70 -7.00
CA PRO A 31 11.25 -6.85 -7.38
C PRO A 31 10.33 -5.73 -6.88
N TYR A 32 10.62 -5.18 -5.72
CA TYR A 32 9.82 -4.06 -5.16
C TYR A 32 9.99 -2.77 -5.97
N ARG A 33 11.13 -2.57 -6.60
CA ARG A 33 11.40 -1.44 -7.48
C ARG A 33 10.81 -1.64 -8.87
N GLU A 34 10.81 -2.89 -9.37
CA GLU A 34 10.42 -3.24 -10.74
C GLU A 34 8.91 -3.35 -10.94
N ALA A 35 8.14 -3.47 -9.87
CA ALA A 35 6.70 -3.63 -9.95
C ALA A 35 6.03 -2.47 -10.68
N ARG A 36 5.00 -2.78 -11.49
CA ARG A 36 4.23 -1.77 -12.20
C ARG A 36 3.01 -1.34 -11.38
N PRO A 37 2.51 -0.11 -11.57
CA PRO A 37 1.23 0.29 -10.99
C PRO A 37 0.07 -0.58 -11.44
N LEU A 38 -0.83 -0.95 -10.51
CA LEU A 38 -2.04 -1.72 -10.79
C LEU A 38 -3.21 -0.86 -11.28
N GLN A 39 -3.18 0.45 -11.00
CA GLN A 39 -4.20 1.40 -11.42
C GLN A 39 -3.60 2.45 -12.34
N ASN A 40 -4.46 3.25 -12.96
CA ASN A 40 -4.03 4.49 -13.62
C ASN A 40 -3.65 5.51 -12.53
N PHE A 41 -2.36 5.66 -12.25
CA PHE A 41 -1.87 6.51 -11.17
C PHE A 41 -2.06 8.00 -11.42
N SER A 42 -2.12 8.42 -12.67
CA SER A 42 -2.47 9.82 -12.98
C SER A 42 -3.88 10.14 -12.51
N TYR A 43 -4.81 9.24 -12.75
CA TYR A 43 -6.20 9.38 -12.29
C TYR A 43 -6.33 9.19 -10.78
N LEU A 44 -5.65 8.19 -10.24
CA LEU A 44 -5.62 7.93 -8.80
C LEU A 44 -5.13 9.15 -8.02
N ALA A 45 -4.02 9.76 -8.45
CA ALA A 45 -3.48 10.96 -7.81
C ALA A 45 -4.49 12.11 -7.80
N LYS A 46 -5.22 12.33 -8.90
CA LYS A 46 -6.27 13.35 -8.96
C LYS A 46 -7.38 13.11 -7.94
N LEU A 47 -7.81 11.86 -7.79
CA LEU A 47 -8.83 11.51 -6.81
C LEU A 47 -8.32 11.70 -5.37
N ILE A 48 -7.09 11.27 -5.11
CA ILE A 48 -6.46 11.45 -3.79
C ILE A 48 -6.40 12.95 -3.44
N HIS A 49 -5.93 13.80 -4.36
CA HIS A 49 -5.86 15.25 -4.12
C HIS A 49 -7.22 15.84 -3.76
N LYS A 50 -8.28 15.47 -4.50
CA LYS A 50 -9.63 15.94 -4.20
C LYS A 50 -10.11 15.50 -2.81
N CYS A 51 -9.79 14.28 -2.41
CA CYS A 51 -10.10 13.78 -1.07
C CYS A 51 -9.29 14.53 0.00
N GLN A 52 -8.02 14.80 -0.27
CA GLN A 52 -7.15 15.55 0.65
C GLN A 52 -7.64 16.99 0.85
N GLU A 53 -8.16 17.64 -0.19
CA GLU A 53 -8.80 18.96 -0.08
C GLU A 53 -9.98 18.97 0.90
N LYS A 54 -10.59 17.81 1.14
CA LYS A 54 -11.68 17.61 2.10
C LYS A 54 -11.21 17.14 3.47
N GLY A 55 -9.91 17.12 3.70
CA GLY A 55 -9.32 16.73 4.98
C GLY A 55 -9.16 15.23 5.18
N ILE A 56 -9.29 14.42 4.13
CA ILE A 56 -9.03 12.97 4.19
C ILE A 56 -7.53 12.74 4.09
N GLU A 57 -6.97 12.01 5.02
CA GLU A 57 -5.57 11.63 5.02
C GLU A 57 -5.36 10.31 4.27
N PHE A 58 -4.16 10.12 3.75
CA PHE A 58 -3.76 8.89 3.06
C PHE A 58 -2.44 8.38 3.61
N SER A 59 -2.38 7.08 3.83
CA SER A 59 -1.19 6.40 4.37
C SER A 59 -0.94 5.10 3.63
N ILE A 60 0.29 4.63 3.70
CA ILE A 60 0.68 3.30 3.24
C ILE A 60 0.93 2.42 4.46
N ILE A 61 0.44 1.18 4.42
CA ILE A 61 0.79 0.14 5.39
C ILE A 61 1.07 -1.16 4.65
N SER A 62 2.30 -1.60 4.69
CA SER A 62 2.79 -2.73 3.91
C SER A 62 3.65 -3.66 4.73
N TRP A 63 3.53 -4.96 4.47
CA TRP A 63 4.39 -5.97 5.06
C TRP A 63 5.70 -6.10 4.29
N GLY A 64 6.78 -6.42 5.00
CA GLY A 64 7.98 -6.97 4.40
C GLY A 64 7.78 -8.42 3.96
N SER A 65 8.83 -9.05 3.44
CA SER A 65 8.79 -10.47 3.05
C SER A 65 8.86 -11.39 4.27
N LYS A 66 8.36 -12.63 4.08
CA LYS A 66 8.46 -13.67 5.13
C LYS A 66 9.91 -13.92 5.53
N ASN A 67 10.14 -14.10 6.82
CA ASN A 67 11.45 -14.45 7.37
C ASN A 67 12.57 -13.46 7.03
N SER A 68 12.23 -12.19 6.82
CA SER A 68 13.23 -11.15 6.56
C SER A 68 14.11 -10.89 7.76
N THR A 69 15.41 -10.69 7.50
CA THR A 69 16.31 -10.06 8.47
C THR A 69 15.94 -8.57 8.61
N GLU A 70 16.38 -7.92 9.69
CA GLU A 70 16.19 -6.47 9.85
C GLU A 70 16.81 -5.67 8.70
N ASN A 71 18.00 -6.09 8.24
CA ASN A 71 18.68 -5.44 7.11
C ASN A 71 17.88 -5.56 5.83
N PHE A 72 17.32 -6.73 5.55
CA PHE A 72 16.51 -6.92 4.34
C PHE A 72 15.19 -6.16 4.42
N LEU A 73 14.53 -6.17 5.57
CA LEU A 73 13.32 -5.38 5.79
C LEU A 73 13.59 -3.88 5.55
N SER A 74 14.70 -3.37 6.04
CA SER A 74 15.11 -1.98 5.81
C SER A 74 15.33 -1.69 4.33
N ALA A 75 15.99 -2.58 3.60
CA ALA A 75 16.20 -2.45 2.15
C ALA A 75 14.87 -2.46 1.39
N VAL A 76 13.95 -3.34 1.77
CA VAL A 76 12.60 -3.42 1.19
C VAL A 76 11.82 -2.13 1.46
N ALA A 77 11.88 -1.61 2.68
CA ALA A 77 11.23 -0.36 3.03
C ALA A 77 11.74 0.82 2.20
N ASP A 78 13.05 0.90 1.99
CA ASP A 78 13.66 1.93 1.13
C ASP A 78 13.20 1.83 -0.32
N GLU A 79 13.13 0.61 -0.88
CA GLU A 79 12.62 0.40 -2.23
C GLU A 79 11.15 0.81 -2.37
N LYS A 80 10.32 0.49 -1.38
CA LYS A 80 8.92 0.88 -1.38
C LYS A 80 8.74 2.40 -1.32
N ARG A 81 9.51 3.09 -0.50
CA ARG A 81 9.48 4.56 -0.46
C ARG A 81 9.91 5.19 -1.76
N LYS A 82 10.96 4.68 -2.39
CA LYS A 82 11.42 5.14 -3.72
C LYS A 82 10.38 4.88 -4.78
N TRP A 83 9.74 3.72 -4.75
CA TRP A 83 8.67 3.36 -5.68
C TRP A 83 7.51 4.35 -5.61
N LEU A 84 7.08 4.72 -4.40
CA LEU A 84 6.02 5.71 -4.20
C LEU A 84 6.42 7.10 -4.73
N LYS A 85 7.66 7.53 -4.52
CA LYS A 85 8.18 8.79 -5.07
C LYS A 85 8.22 8.78 -6.59
N THR A 86 8.53 7.64 -7.19
CA THR A 86 8.59 7.49 -8.65
C THR A 86 7.19 7.51 -9.28
N HIS A 87 6.24 6.80 -8.69
CA HIS A 87 4.94 6.54 -9.30
C HIS A 87 3.82 7.47 -8.81
N LEU A 88 3.91 7.97 -7.58
CA LEU A 88 2.95 8.90 -6.97
C LEU A 88 3.67 10.11 -6.38
N PRO A 89 4.50 10.83 -7.17
CA PRO A 89 5.35 11.90 -6.64
C PRO A 89 4.58 13.09 -6.07
N SER A 90 3.35 13.33 -6.55
CA SER A 90 2.52 14.45 -6.11
C SER A 90 1.65 14.15 -4.90
N VAL A 91 1.59 12.88 -4.47
CA VAL A 91 0.75 12.49 -3.32
C VAL A 91 1.55 12.64 -2.03
N ASN A 92 0.99 13.38 -1.09
CA ASN A 92 1.56 13.52 0.24
C ASN A 92 0.91 12.49 1.18
N PHE A 93 1.63 11.40 1.47
CA PHE A 93 1.19 10.41 2.43
C PHE A 93 1.51 10.87 3.85
N SER A 94 0.51 10.78 4.75
CA SER A 94 0.70 11.11 6.16
C SER A 94 1.68 10.17 6.85
N GLN A 95 1.63 8.88 6.48
CA GLN A 95 2.54 7.85 6.98
C GLN A 95 2.85 6.84 5.88
N ILE A 96 4.09 6.35 5.86
CA ILE A 96 4.50 5.21 5.05
C ILE A 96 5.05 4.16 6.03
N ILE A 97 4.22 3.17 6.33
CA ILE A 97 4.48 2.16 7.35
C ILE A 97 4.87 0.86 6.66
N VAL A 98 6.09 0.41 6.87
CA VAL A 98 6.58 -0.89 6.41
C VAL A 98 6.98 -1.70 7.64
N VAL A 99 6.29 -2.81 7.85
CA VAL A 99 6.40 -3.63 9.05
C VAL A 99 6.72 -5.08 8.70
N PRO A 100 7.22 -5.89 9.65
CA PRO A 100 7.47 -7.29 9.39
C PRO A 100 6.22 -8.03 8.90
N TYR A 101 6.43 -9.04 8.07
CA TYR A 101 5.35 -9.90 7.57
C TYR A 101 4.52 -10.46 8.74
N GLY A 102 3.21 -10.35 8.61
CA GLY A 102 2.28 -10.85 9.62
C GLY A 102 1.95 -9.88 10.74
N THR A 103 2.56 -8.69 10.77
CA THR A 103 2.18 -7.66 11.74
C THR A 103 0.71 -7.30 11.60
N PRO A 104 -0.09 -7.31 12.69
CA PRO A 104 -1.51 -6.94 12.63
C PRO A 104 -1.70 -5.50 12.16
N LYS A 105 -2.21 -5.31 10.96
CA LYS A 105 -2.44 -3.97 10.39
C LYS A 105 -3.53 -3.21 11.13
N GLU A 106 -4.50 -3.91 11.68
CA GLU A 106 -5.60 -3.33 12.47
C GLU A 106 -5.13 -2.56 13.71
N ASN A 107 -3.92 -2.85 14.19
CA ASN A 107 -3.33 -2.09 15.31
C ASN A 107 -2.99 -0.64 14.94
N TYR A 108 -2.92 -0.34 13.65
CA TYR A 108 -2.66 1.02 13.14
C TYR A 108 -3.93 1.80 12.85
N LYS A 109 -5.10 1.17 12.95
CA LYS A 109 -6.38 1.82 12.76
C LYS A 109 -6.66 2.77 13.92
N ASN A 110 -6.83 4.05 13.64
CA ASN A 110 -7.02 5.09 14.66
C ASN A 110 -8.48 5.49 14.86
N SER A 111 -9.32 5.24 13.86
CA SER A 111 -10.73 5.62 13.88
C SER A 111 -11.59 4.52 13.27
N TYR A 112 -12.81 4.39 13.75
CA TYR A 112 -13.80 3.49 13.15
C TYR A 112 -14.02 3.77 11.66
N PHE A 113 -13.85 5.02 11.24
CA PHE A 113 -14.06 5.44 9.86
C PHE A 113 -12.84 5.27 8.96
N ASP A 114 -11.71 4.84 9.50
CA ASP A 114 -10.51 4.59 8.70
C ASP A 114 -10.74 3.42 7.73
N ILE A 115 -10.27 3.59 6.49
CA ILE A 115 -10.45 2.63 5.41
C ILE A 115 -9.11 1.93 5.11
N LEU A 116 -9.18 0.64 4.83
CA LEU A 116 -8.05 -0.15 4.33
C LEU A 116 -8.38 -0.72 2.95
N PHE A 117 -7.48 -0.55 1.99
CA PHE A 117 -7.45 -1.31 0.74
C PHE A 117 -6.30 -2.30 0.80
N ASP A 118 -6.62 -3.59 0.70
CA ASP A 118 -5.65 -4.67 0.84
C ASP A 118 -6.13 -5.90 0.05
N ASP A 119 -5.23 -6.56 -0.66
CA ASP A 119 -5.56 -7.77 -1.41
C ASP A 119 -5.67 -9.02 -0.50
N GLU A 120 -5.12 -8.95 0.72
CA GLU A 120 -5.17 -10.05 1.69
C GLU A 120 -6.50 -10.10 2.44
N GLN A 121 -7.23 -11.20 2.29
CA GLN A 121 -8.52 -11.38 2.95
C GLN A 121 -8.41 -11.32 4.48
N THR A 122 -7.37 -11.91 5.06
CA THR A 122 -7.15 -11.92 6.51
C THR A 122 -7.00 -10.50 7.05
N ASN A 123 -6.25 -9.63 6.36
CA ASN A 123 -6.08 -8.24 6.75
C ASN A 123 -7.42 -7.48 6.70
N ARG A 124 -8.20 -7.68 5.63
CA ARG A 124 -9.52 -7.05 5.52
C ARG A 124 -10.47 -7.51 6.61
N LYS A 125 -10.48 -8.80 6.91
CA LYS A 125 -11.33 -9.37 7.96
C LYS A 125 -10.98 -8.82 9.34
N ASN A 126 -9.69 -8.74 9.65
CA ASN A 126 -9.22 -8.24 10.94
C ASN A 126 -9.39 -6.73 11.10
N TRP A 127 -9.35 -5.97 10.02
CA TRP A 127 -9.64 -4.54 10.02
C TRP A 127 -11.10 -4.26 10.38
N LYS A 128 -11.98 -5.20 10.10
CA LYS A 128 -13.43 -5.14 10.34
C LYS A 128 -14.12 -4.14 9.41
N SER A 129 -14.67 -3.07 9.95
CA SER A 129 -15.39 -2.07 9.18
C SER A 129 -14.46 -1.23 8.30
N GLY A 130 -14.81 -1.06 7.02
CA GLY A 130 -14.10 -0.18 6.11
C GLY A 130 -12.89 -0.81 5.42
N ALA A 131 -12.87 -2.12 5.23
CA ALA A 131 -11.81 -2.79 4.48
C ALA A 131 -12.33 -3.33 3.14
N PHE A 132 -11.58 -3.10 2.06
CA PHE A 132 -12.00 -3.40 0.70
C PHE A 132 -10.87 -3.99 -0.13
N GLU A 133 -11.25 -4.77 -1.16
CA GLU A 133 -10.33 -5.27 -2.17
C GLU A 133 -9.84 -4.13 -3.08
N PRO A 134 -8.68 -4.30 -3.74
CA PRO A 134 -8.08 -3.26 -4.58
C PRO A 134 -8.97 -2.73 -5.71
N GLN A 135 -9.84 -3.57 -6.27
CA GLN A 135 -10.76 -3.16 -7.34
C GLN A 135 -11.72 -2.06 -6.93
N TYR A 136 -11.93 -1.86 -5.64
CA TYR A 136 -12.83 -0.83 -5.12
C TYR A 136 -12.14 0.51 -4.83
N ILE A 137 -10.82 0.61 -5.04
CA ILE A 137 -10.08 1.86 -4.80
C ILE A 137 -10.71 3.02 -5.59
N ILE A 138 -10.73 2.91 -6.91
CA ILE A 138 -11.25 3.98 -7.77
C ILE A 138 -12.74 4.27 -7.51
N PRO A 139 -13.64 3.28 -7.46
CA PRO A 139 -15.06 3.54 -7.18
C PRO A 139 -15.29 4.26 -5.86
N ILE A 140 -14.61 3.86 -4.79
CA ILE A 140 -14.79 4.47 -3.47
C ILE A 140 -14.21 5.88 -3.44
N LEU A 141 -12.99 6.10 -3.96
CA LEU A 141 -12.41 7.43 -4.01
C LEU A 141 -13.24 8.41 -4.86
N LYS A 142 -13.87 7.93 -5.94
CA LYS A 142 -14.79 8.76 -6.72
C LYS A 142 -15.96 9.26 -5.88
N ILE A 143 -16.50 8.43 -5.02
CA ILE A 143 -17.59 8.82 -4.10
C ILE A 143 -17.09 9.85 -3.10
N LEU A 144 -15.95 9.61 -2.48
CA LEU A 144 -15.40 10.49 -1.45
C LEU A 144 -14.91 11.83 -2.02
N ALA A 145 -14.50 11.85 -3.29
CA ALA A 145 -14.02 13.05 -3.98
C ALA A 145 -15.14 13.99 -4.47
N ARG A 146 -16.40 13.61 -4.35
CA ARG A 146 -17.57 14.44 -4.74
C ARG A 146 -17.69 15.75 -3.89
#